data_a4cc5e589b51281c5ceb9b036bbe896c
#
_entry.id   a4cc5e589b51281c5ceb9b036bbe896c
#
_cell.length_a   1.000
_cell.length_b   1.000
_cell.length_c   1.000
_cell.angle_alpha   90.00
_cell.angle_beta   90.00
_cell.angle_gamma   90.00
#
_symmetry.space_group_name_H-M   'P 1'
#
loop_
_entity.id
_entity.type
_entity.pdbx_description
1 polymer ?
#
loop_
_entity_poly.entity_id
_entity_poly.type
_entity_poly.pdbx_seq_one_letter_code
_entity_poly.pdbx_strand_id
1 'polypeptide(L)'
;MPGKDDIERIVRDMKNFERGKYMNNKLEMGIKILDAMDSDDLTLLEELFQNKERNIMEVTPVEHWNWLHKALLGFESNKPSSDVINYLINKGIDINAQDIYGMTPLHYALRSKNAEAAIALLKAGANPNLPNQDGLIPLSMIGYIPERLDVLELMLQKEANVHYLVNEDETILESYKPTENEPQLKPIYELMKKYS
;
A
#
# COMPACT_ATOMS: atom_id res chain seq x y z
N MET A 1 -9.37 13.60 -54.84
CA MET A 1 -9.69 13.95 -53.47
C MET A 1 -10.07 12.67 -52.73
N PRO A 2 -9.58 12.41 -51.52
CA PRO A 2 -9.95 11.21 -50.79
C PRO A 2 -11.46 11.22 -50.52
N GLY A 3 -12.10 10.05 -50.68
CA GLY A 3 -13.51 9.88 -50.41
C GLY A 3 -13.83 10.02 -48.91
N LYS A 4 -15.13 10.14 -48.57
CA LYS A 4 -15.59 10.28 -47.20
C LYS A 4 -15.09 9.12 -46.31
N ASP A 5 -15.10 7.89 -46.81
CA ASP A 5 -14.66 6.69 -46.13
C ASP A 5 -13.15 6.69 -45.85
N ASP A 6 -12.34 7.24 -46.76
CA ASP A 6 -10.89 7.39 -46.58
C ASP A 6 -10.57 8.40 -45.46
N ILE A 7 -11.33 9.49 -45.36
CA ILE A 7 -11.17 10.51 -44.33
C ILE A 7 -11.55 9.92 -42.96
N GLU A 8 -12.66 9.18 -42.87
CA GLU A 8 -13.09 8.55 -41.64
C GLU A 8 -12.06 7.51 -41.13
N ARG A 9 -11.47 6.73 -42.05
CA ARG A 9 -10.39 5.79 -41.71
C ARG A 9 -9.15 6.51 -41.17
N ILE A 10 -8.68 7.56 -41.86
CA ILE A 10 -7.51 8.35 -41.42
C ILE A 10 -7.73 8.95 -40.05
N VAL A 11 -8.91 9.54 -39.77
CA VAL A 11 -9.24 10.13 -38.45
C VAL A 11 -9.24 9.07 -37.37
N ARG A 12 -9.78 7.88 -37.67
CA ARG A 12 -9.75 6.76 -36.69
C ARG A 12 -8.33 6.28 -36.37
N ASP A 13 -7.49 6.16 -37.41
CA ASP A 13 -6.11 5.70 -37.25
C ASP A 13 -5.26 6.75 -36.51
N MET A 14 -5.45 8.03 -36.75
CA MET A 14 -4.84 9.12 -35.96
C MET A 14 -5.26 9.08 -34.50
N LYS A 15 -6.55 8.89 -34.21
CA LYS A 15 -7.03 8.77 -32.82
C LYS A 15 -6.44 7.55 -32.10
N ASN A 16 -6.30 6.42 -32.79
CA ASN A 16 -5.68 5.22 -32.24
C ASN A 16 -4.18 5.43 -31.98
N PHE A 17 -3.48 6.10 -32.90
CA PHE A 17 -2.06 6.45 -32.75
C PHE A 17 -1.84 7.41 -31.56
N GLU A 18 -2.62 8.48 -31.46
CA GLU A 18 -2.56 9.41 -30.34
C GLU A 18 -2.88 8.73 -29.00
N ARG A 19 -3.90 7.86 -28.99
CA ARG A 19 -4.23 7.07 -27.81
C ARG A 19 -3.08 6.14 -27.39
N GLY A 20 -2.44 5.47 -28.34
CA GLY A 20 -1.27 4.62 -28.09
C GLY A 20 -0.09 5.43 -27.53
N LYS A 21 0.21 6.58 -28.12
CA LYS A 21 1.25 7.50 -27.64
C LYS A 21 0.95 8.04 -26.23
N TYR A 22 -0.31 8.43 -25.97
CA TYR A 22 -0.74 8.87 -24.65
C TYR A 22 -0.59 7.77 -23.59
N MET A 23 -0.97 6.54 -23.92
CA MET A 23 -0.82 5.39 -23.00
C MET A 23 0.64 5.08 -22.70
N ASN A 24 1.53 5.18 -23.70
CA ASN A 24 2.97 4.99 -23.50
C ASN A 24 3.56 6.08 -22.60
N ASN A 25 3.25 7.35 -22.82
CA ASN A 25 3.70 8.46 -21.99
C ASN A 25 3.22 8.30 -20.55
N LYS A 26 1.95 7.89 -20.37
CA LYS A 26 1.38 7.64 -19.05
C LYS A 26 2.09 6.51 -18.31
N LEU A 27 2.46 5.43 -19.01
CA LEU A 27 3.21 4.31 -18.42
C LEU A 27 4.63 4.76 -18.03
N GLU A 28 5.35 5.43 -18.94
CA GLU A 28 6.71 5.95 -18.69
C GLU A 28 6.73 6.91 -17.49
N MET A 29 5.74 7.79 -17.39
CA MET A 29 5.61 8.70 -16.25
C MET A 29 5.37 7.92 -14.94
N GLY A 30 4.52 6.88 -15.00
CA GLY A 30 4.28 6.00 -13.84
C GLY A 30 5.55 5.32 -13.34
N ILE A 31 6.39 4.82 -14.25
CA ILE A 31 7.69 4.21 -13.92
C ILE A 31 8.61 5.25 -13.27
N LYS A 32 8.75 6.44 -13.86
CA LYS A 32 9.58 7.52 -13.28
C LYS A 32 9.15 7.93 -11.87
N ILE A 33 7.83 7.94 -11.61
CA ILE A 33 7.29 8.23 -10.28
C ILE A 33 7.70 7.12 -9.28
N LEU A 34 7.59 5.86 -9.67
CA LEU A 34 8.01 4.74 -8.81
C LEU A 34 9.53 4.76 -8.55
N ASP A 35 10.33 5.02 -9.59
CA ASP A 35 11.79 5.15 -9.44
C ASP A 35 12.17 6.31 -8.50
N ALA A 36 11.46 7.44 -8.58
CA ALA A 36 11.65 8.58 -7.68
C ALA A 36 11.25 8.24 -6.23
N MET A 37 10.20 7.43 -6.03
CA MET A 37 9.82 6.91 -4.70
C MET A 37 10.88 5.98 -4.13
N ASP A 38 11.41 5.06 -4.94
CA ASP A 38 12.43 4.09 -4.51
C ASP A 38 13.78 4.76 -4.21
N SER A 39 14.09 5.86 -4.91
CA SER A 39 15.30 6.66 -4.68
C SER A 39 15.12 7.78 -3.62
N ASP A 40 13.94 7.90 -3.02
CA ASP A 40 13.58 8.94 -2.05
C ASP A 40 13.76 10.39 -2.57
N ASP A 41 13.60 10.60 -3.89
CA ASP A 41 13.72 11.91 -4.53
C ASP A 41 12.39 12.67 -4.49
N LEU A 42 12.12 13.31 -3.35
CA LEU A 42 10.91 14.10 -3.12
C LEU A 42 10.80 15.30 -4.07
N THR A 43 11.94 15.87 -4.49
CA THR A 43 11.94 17.00 -5.42
C THR A 43 11.44 16.56 -6.78
N LEU A 44 11.97 15.47 -7.29
CA LEU A 44 11.53 14.89 -8.55
C LEU A 44 10.07 14.44 -8.47
N LEU A 45 9.64 13.84 -7.35
CA LEU A 45 8.24 13.47 -7.14
C LEU A 45 7.29 14.67 -7.27
N GLU A 46 7.64 15.78 -6.64
CA GLU A 46 6.83 17.02 -6.73
C GLU A 46 6.75 17.52 -8.18
N GLU A 47 7.89 17.56 -8.91
CA GLU A 47 7.94 17.96 -10.31
C GLU A 47 7.09 17.06 -11.20
N LEU A 48 7.20 15.73 -11.03
CA LEU A 48 6.48 14.74 -11.82
C LEU A 48 4.96 14.84 -11.63
N PHE A 49 4.47 15.07 -10.41
CA PHE A 49 3.04 15.25 -10.16
C PHE A 49 2.52 16.62 -10.61
N GLN A 50 3.37 17.68 -10.61
CA GLN A 50 3.00 18.99 -11.16
C GLN A 50 2.83 18.99 -12.68
N ASN A 51 3.47 18.10 -13.39
CA ASN A 51 3.35 17.94 -14.85
C ASN A 51 1.93 17.59 -15.31
N LYS A 52 1.02 17.15 -14.43
CA LYS A 52 -0.38 16.80 -14.68
C LYS A 52 -0.61 15.62 -15.64
N GLU A 53 0.41 14.94 -16.13
CA GLU A 53 0.26 13.70 -16.89
C GLU A 53 -0.23 12.53 -16.01
N ARG A 54 0.09 12.59 -14.71
CA ARG A 54 -0.41 11.68 -13.68
C ARG A 54 -1.06 12.48 -12.55
N ASN A 55 -2.16 11.98 -12.05
CA ASN A 55 -2.83 12.58 -10.91
C ASN A 55 -2.39 11.86 -9.63
N ILE A 56 -1.91 12.61 -8.63
CA ILE A 56 -1.53 12.04 -7.35
C ILE A 56 -2.72 11.37 -6.62
N MET A 57 -3.94 11.79 -6.91
CA MET A 57 -5.16 11.18 -6.37
C MET A 57 -5.71 10.04 -7.24
N GLU A 58 -4.98 9.62 -8.29
CA GLU A 58 -5.47 8.56 -9.17
C GLU A 58 -5.53 7.20 -8.47
N VAL A 59 -6.53 6.42 -8.87
CA VAL A 59 -6.70 5.03 -8.49
C VAL A 59 -6.69 4.20 -9.77
N THR A 60 -5.99 3.04 -9.76
CA THR A 60 -6.01 2.15 -10.93
C THR A 60 -7.41 1.58 -11.14
N PRO A 61 -7.85 1.45 -12.42
CA PRO A 61 -9.22 1.03 -12.69
C PRO A 61 -9.48 -0.47 -12.44
N VAL A 62 -8.45 -1.28 -12.36
CA VAL A 62 -8.55 -2.74 -12.22
C VAL A 62 -8.25 -3.15 -10.79
N GLU A 63 -7.05 -2.82 -10.28
CA GLU A 63 -6.60 -3.23 -8.96
C GLU A 63 -7.12 -2.32 -7.84
N HIS A 64 -7.61 -1.13 -8.17
CA HIS A 64 -8.01 -0.07 -7.25
C HIS A 64 -6.85 0.46 -6.38
N TRP A 65 -5.60 0.39 -6.89
CA TRP A 65 -4.44 0.93 -6.17
C TRP A 65 -4.35 2.44 -6.28
N ASN A 66 -4.21 3.12 -5.15
CA ASN A 66 -3.69 4.47 -5.09
C ASN A 66 -2.14 4.47 -5.02
N TRP A 67 -1.51 5.64 -4.93
CA TRP A 67 -0.04 5.71 -4.91
C TRP A 67 0.60 5.15 -3.63
N LEU A 68 -0.12 5.10 -2.48
CA LEU A 68 0.38 4.41 -1.29
C LEU A 68 0.46 2.89 -1.51
N HIS A 69 -0.52 2.28 -2.16
CA HIS A 69 -0.45 0.87 -2.53
C HIS A 69 0.74 0.60 -3.45
N LYS A 70 0.87 1.41 -4.53
CA LYS A 70 1.93 1.25 -5.53
C LYS A 70 3.33 1.40 -4.91
N ALA A 71 3.52 2.38 -4.04
CA ALA A 71 4.78 2.60 -3.34
C ALA A 71 5.20 1.40 -2.48
N LEU A 72 4.23 0.64 -1.96
CA LEU A 72 4.45 -0.49 -1.04
C LEU A 72 4.40 -1.87 -1.71
N LEU A 73 4.33 -1.92 -3.05
CA LEU A 73 4.40 -3.17 -3.82
C LEU A 73 5.81 -3.76 -3.89
N GLY A 74 6.84 -2.98 -3.56
CA GLY A 74 8.25 -3.38 -3.69
C GLY A 74 8.63 -4.56 -2.81
N PHE A 75 9.73 -5.23 -3.19
CA PHE A 75 10.29 -6.38 -2.46
C PHE A 75 11.47 -6.01 -1.57
N GLU A 76 11.94 -4.76 -1.65
CA GLU A 76 13.04 -4.27 -0.81
C GLU A 76 12.48 -3.80 0.54
N SER A 77 13.00 -4.39 1.62
CA SER A 77 12.63 -3.99 2.98
C SER A 77 12.97 -2.52 3.21
N ASN A 78 12.05 -1.77 3.83
CA ASN A 78 12.19 -0.34 4.14
C ASN A 78 12.28 0.59 2.91
N LYS A 79 11.80 0.15 1.74
CA LYS A 79 11.62 0.99 0.55
C LYS A 79 10.13 1.10 0.20
N PRO A 80 9.67 2.32 -0.17
CA PRO A 80 10.36 3.61 -0.03
C PRO A 80 10.49 4.03 1.44
N SER A 81 11.24 5.11 1.70
CA SER A 81 11.39 5.64 3.06
C SER A 81 10.08 6.19 3.64
N SER A 82 10.08 6.40 4.97
CA SER A 82 8.95 7.06 5.64
C SER A 82 8.68 8.48 5.12
N ASP A 83 9.69 9.17 4.56
CA ASP A 83 9.52 10.53 4.04
C ASP A 83 8.68 10.53 2.77
N VAL A 84 8.86 9.56 1.87
CA VAL A 84 7.99 9.36 0.69
C VAL A 84 6.57 9.03 1.12
N ILE A 85 6.39 8.14 2.10
CA ILE A 85 5.07 7.79 2.62
C ILE A 85 4.39 9.01 3.23
N ASN A 86 5.10 9.79 4.05
CA ASN A 86 4.59 11.04 4.63
C ASN A 86 4.26 12.08 3.55
N TYR A 87 5.08 12.19 2.49
CA TYR A 87 4.78 13.05 1.36
C TYR A 87 3.43 12.69 0.72
N LEU A 88 3.20 11.42 0.41
CA LEU A 88 1.94 10.94 -0.17
C LEU A 88 0.73 11.17 0.76
N ILE A 89 0.89 10.92 2.06
CA ILE A 89 -0.12 11.18 3.09
C ILE A 89 -0.47 12.66 3.14
N ASN A 90 0.53 13.53 3.15
CA ASN A 90 0.35 15.00 3.22
C ASN A 90 -0.33 15.56 1.96
N LYS A 91 -0.28 14.86 0.84
CA LYS A 91 -1.05 15.21 -0.37
C LYS A 91 -2.53 14.80 -0.28
N GLY A 92 -2.94 14.12 0.79
CA GLY A 92 -4.33 13.75 1.07
C GLY A 92 -4.77 12.44 0.43
N ILE A 93 -3.85 11.56 0.05
CA ILE A 93 -4.19 10.23 -0.45
C ILE A 93 -4.88 9.44 0.68
N ASP A 94 -5.96 8.73 0.33
CA ASP A 94 -6.69 7.91 1.29
C ASP A 94 -5.78 6.78 1.83
N ILE A 95 -5.47 6.87 3.13
CA ILE A 95 -4.61 5.93 3.86
C ILE A 95 -5.30 4.60 4.18
N ASN A 96 -6.62 4.57 4.12
CA ASN A 96 -7.46 3.41 4.40
C ASN A 96 -8.14 2.84 3.14
N ALA A 97 -7.76 3.34 1.94
CA ALA A 97 -8.27 2.80 0.69
C ALA A 97 -8.03 1.29 0.63
N GLN A 98 -9.02 0.55 0.18
CA GLN A 98 -8.92 -0.88 -0.05
C GLN A 98 -8.85 -1.18 -1.54
N ASP A 99 -7.93 -2.05 -1.92
CA ASP A 99 -7.82 -2.56 -3.28
C ASP A 99 -8.88 -3.64 -3.58
N ILE A 100 -8.82 -4.25 -4.77
CA ILE A 100 -9.76 -5.33 -5.14
C ILE A 100 -9.67 -6.58 -4.25
N TYR A 101 -8.63 -6.72 -3.44
CA TYR A 101 -8.47 -7.81 -2.47
C TYR A 101 -8.81 -7.36 -1.04
N GLY A 102 -9.32 -6.13 -0.88
CA GLY A 102 -9.57 -5.52 0.42
C GLY A 102 -8.30 -5.12 1.18
N MET A 103 -7.13 -5.20 0.54
CA MET A 103 -5.86 -4.83 1.16
C MET A 103 -5.74 -3.31 1.26
N THR A 104 -5.37 -2.81 2.44
CA THR A 104 -5.04 -1.40 2.66
C THR A 104 -3.53 -1.16 2.49
N PRO A 105 -3.06 0.11 2.36
CA PRO A 105 -1.63 0.42 2.40
C PRO A 105 -0.91 -0.16 3.63
N LEU A 106 -1.57 -0.23 4.80
CA LEU A 106 -0.98 -0.83 6.00
C LEU A 106 -0.74 -2.35 5.85
N HIS A 107 -1.64 -3.08 5.22
CA HIS A 107 -1.41 -4.49 4.87
C HIS A 107 -0.17 -4.63 3.97
N TYR A 108 -0.05 -3.76 2.96
CA TYR A 108 1.11 -3.76 2.06
C TYR A 108 2.41 -3.44 2.77
N ALA A 109 2.42 -2.44 3.67
CA ALA A 109 3.60 -2.09 4.45
C ALA A 109 4.12 -3.26 5.31
N LEU A 110 3.20 -3.99 5.97
CA LEU A 110 3.56 -5.17 6.76
C LEU A 110 4.06 -6.31 5.87
N ARG A 111 3.37 -6.61 4.77
CA ARG A 111 3.74 -7.67 3.82
C ARG A 111 5.11 -7.43 3.16
N SER A 112 5.41 -6.19 2.79
CA SER A 112 6.71 -5.80 2.22
C SER A 112 7.81 -5.62 3.28
N LYS A 113 7.49 -5.86 4.56
CA LYS A 113 8.40 -5.69 5.71
C LYS A 113 8.92 -4.26 5.86
N ASN A 114 8.14 -3.27 5.42
CA ASN A 114 8.48 -1.85 5.57
C ASN A 114 7.87 -1.31 6.87
N ALA A 115 8.58 -1.54 7.97
CA ALA A 115 8.15 -1.13 9.30
C ALA A 115 8.03 0.39 9.46
N GLU A 116 8.92 1.16 8.82
CA GLU A 116 8.89 2.62 8.87
C GLU A 116 7.66 3.18 8.13
N ALA A 117 7.28 2.58 7.01
CA ALA A 117 6.03 2.91 6.32
C ALA A 117 4.80 2.56 7.18
N ALA A 118 4.81 1.40 7.84
CA ALA A 118 3.73 1.00 8.74
C ALA A 118 3.57 2.01 9.89
N ILE A 119 4.68 2.46 10.50
CA ILE A 119 4.67 3.49 11.55
C ILE A 119 4.12 4.82 11.02
N ALA A 120 4.56 5.25 9.83
CA ALA A 120 4.08 6.50 9.22
C ALA A 120 2.56 6.44 8.99
N LEU A 121 2.05 5.35 8.41
CA LEU A 121 0.62 5.12 8.17
C LEU A 121 -0.17 5.09 9.48
N LEU A 122 0.28 4.37 10.51
CA LEU A 122 -0.37 4.28 11.80
C LEU A 122 -0.42 5.63 12.52
N LYS A 123 0.67 6.41 12.48
CA LYS A 123 0.71 7.77 13.02
C LYS A 123 -0.27 8.71 12.32
N ALA A 124 -0.47 8.52 11.02
CA ALA A 124 -1.43 9.28 10.23
C ALA A 124 -2.88 8.81 10.40
N GLY A 125 -3.14 7.75 11.16
CA GLY A 125 -4.49 7.26 11.45
C GLY A 125 -4.95 6.07 10.59
N ALA A 126 -4.01 5.30 10.01
CA ALA A 126 -4.37 4.03 9.37
C ALA A 126 -5.06 3.11 10.36
N ASN A 127 -6.18 2.52 9.93
CA ASN A 127 -6.99 1.62 10.75
C ASN A 127 -6.39 0.21 10.73
N PRO A 128 -5.94 -0.33 11.89
CA PRO A 128 -5.35 -1.66 11.96
C PRO A 128 -6.37 -2.80 11.96
N ASN A 129 -7.67 -2.48 11.87
CA ASN A 129 -8.79 -3.42 11.99
C ASN A 129 -9.61 -3.60 10.70
N LEU A 130 -9.21 -3.03 9.58
CA LEU A 130 -9.90 -3.22 8.30
C LEU A 130 -9.56 -4.60 7.73
N PRO A 131 -10.54 -5.52 7.57
CA PRO A 131 -10.26 -6.84 7.01
C PRO A 131 -10.10 -6.79 5.49
N ASN A 132 -9.22 -7.62 4.96
CA ASN A 132 -9.16 -7.92 3.54
C ASN A 132 -10.23 -8.95 3.14
N GLN A 133 -10.26 -9.38 1.88
CA GLN A 133 -11.23 -10.39 1.41
C GLN A 133 -11.07 -11.76 2.06
N ASP A 134 -9.88 -12.10 2.55
CA ASP A 134 -9.61 -13.34 3.29
C ASP A 134 -10.00 -13.21 4.78
N GLY A 135 -10.56 -12.07 5.18
CA GLY A 135 -10.91 -11.79 6.57
C GLY A 135 -9.70 -11.42 7.45
N LEU A 136 -8.52 -11.18 6.89
CA LEU A 136 -7.32 -10.82 7.66
C LEU A 136 -7.25 -9.31 7.86
N ILE A 137 -7.13 -8.87 9.11
CA ILE A 137 -6.82 -7.47 9.45
C ILE A 137 -5.30 -7.23 9.46
N PRO A 138 -4.81 -5.98 9.33
CA PRO A 138 -3.37 -5.71 9.36
C PRO A 138 -2.63 -6.33 10.55
N LEU A 139 -3.25 -6.36 11.76
CA LEU A 139 -2.64 -6.97 12.94
C LEU A 139 -2.26 -8.45 12.72
N SER A 140 -3.05 -9.21 11.94
CA SER A 140 -2.74 -10.63 11.62
C SER A 140 -1.41 -10.79 10.89
N MET A 141 -0.90 -9.72 10.27
CA MET A 141 0.34 -9.72 9.49
C MET A 141 1.59 -9.30 10.28
N ILE A 142 1.48 -9.04 11.58
CA ILE A 142 2.64 -8.62 12.38
C ILE A 142 3.77 -9.65 12.39
N GLY A 143 3.45 -10.92 12.16
CA GLY A 143 4.43 -11.99 12.02
C GLY A 143 5.39 -11.87 10.83
N TYR A 144 5.14 -10.96 9.86
CA TYR A 144 6.11 -10.65 8.79
C TYR A 144 7.30 -9.83 9.30
N ILE A 145 7.13 -9.11 10.43
CA ILE A 145 8.15 -8.26 11.07
C ILE A 145 8.20 -8.52 12.59
N PRO A 146 8.45 -9.76 13.02
CA PRO A 146 8.29 -10.18 14.42
C PRO A 146 9.23 -9.46 15.38
N GLU A 147 10.35 -8.94 14.89
CA GLU A 147 11.35 -8.16 15.65
C GLU A 147 10.91 -6.70 15.91
N ARG A 148 9.91 -6.20 15.17
CA ARG A 148 9.45 -4.80 15.24
C ARG A 148 8.28 -4.66 16.23
N LEU A 149 8.57 -4.89 17.51
CA LEU A 149 7.59 -4.74 18.58
C LEU A 149 7.08 -3.30 18.75
N ASP A 150 7.83 -2.32 18.29
CA ASP A 150 7.41 -0.92 18.22
C ASP A 150 6.23 -0.70 17.27
N VAL A 151 6.19 -1.40 16.13
CA VAL A 151 5.04 -1.39 15.22
C VAL A 151 3.84 -2.05 15.88
N LEU A 152 4.03 -3.22 16.48
CA LEU A 152 2.96 -3.93 17.22
C LEU A 152 2.39 -3.05 18.33
N GLU A 153 3.24 -2.45 19.16
CA GLU A 153 2.79 -1.58 20.25
C GLU A 153 1.97 -0.40 19.73
N LEU A 154 2.42 0.23 18.64
CA LEU A 154 1.68 1.31 18.02
C LEU A 154 0.32 0.85 17.46
N MET A 155 0.24 -0.35 16.86
CA MET A 155 -1.04 -0.93 16.42
C MET A 155 -1.99 -1.13 17.60
N LEU A 156 -1.49 -1.68 18.70
CA LEU A 156 -2.27 -1.92 19.92
C LEU A 156 -2.74 -0.61 20.57
N GLN A 157 -1.88 0.43 20.59
CA GLN A 157 -2.27 1.79 21.02
C GLN A 157 -3.34 2.42 20.12
N LYS A 158 -3.45 1.95 18.88
CA LYS A 158 -4.51 2.31 17.92
C LYS A 158 -5.69 1.32 17.95
N GLU A 159 -5.86 0.62 19.07
CA GLU A 159 -6.98 -0.28 19.31
C GLU A 159 -7.07 -1.46 18.33
N ALA A 160 -5.91 -1.97 17.88
CA ALA A 160 -5.88 -3.19 17.09
C ALA A 160 -6.49 -4.35 17.88
N ASN A 161 -7.47 -5.04 17.27
CA ASN A 161 -8.27 -6.04 17.96
C ASN A 161 -7.53 -7.40 18.03
N VAL A 162 -6.93 -7.69 19.18
CA VAL A 162 -6.24 -8.96 19.44
C VAL A 162 -7.20 -10.17 19.51
N HIS A 163 -8.50 -9.92 19.77
CA HIS A 163 -9.55 -10.93 19.83
C HIS A 163 -10.26 -11.13 18.48
N TYR A 164 -9.75 -10.50 17.42
CA TYR A 164 -10.27 -10.73 16.07
C TYR A 164 -10.02 -12.19 15.66
N LEU A 165 -11.04 -12.88 15.13
CA LEU A 165 -10.96 -14.27 14.71
C LEU A 165 -10.19 -14.38 13.39
N VAL A 166 -9.13 -15.17 13.37
CA VAL A 166 -8.35 -15.50 12.16
C VAL A 166 -8.91 -16.73 11.44
N ASN A 167 -9.67 -17.55 12.16
CA ASN A 167 -10.45 -18.68 11.68
C ASN A 167 -11.68 -18.88 12.60
N GLU A 168 -12.45 -19.96 12.41
CA GLU A 168 -13.71 -20.19 13.13
C GLU A 168 -13.56 -20.21 14.65
N ASP A 169 -12.41 -20.67 15.19
CA ASP A 169 -12.23 -20.96 16.61
C ASP A 169 -11.01 -20.27 17.24
N GLU A 170 -10.24 -19.47 16.49
CA GLU A 170 -8.96 -18.96 16.97
C GLU A 170 -8.84 -17.45 16.76
N THR A 171 -8.48 -16.73 17.82
CA THR A 171 -8.19 -15.30 17.77
C THR A 171 -6.73 -15.03 17.36
N ILE A 172 -6.43 -13.77 16.95
CA ILE A 172 -5.05 -13.35 16.69
C ILE A 172 -4.17 -13.61 17.93
N LEU A 173 -4.64 -13.28 19.13
CA LEU A 173 -3.89 -13.51 20.35
C LEU A 173 -3.54 -14.98 20.53
N GLU A 174 -4.50 -15.89 20.30
CA GLU A 174 -4.29 -17.32 20.43
C GLU A 174 -3.33 -17.86 19.37
N SER A 175 -3.40 -17.37 18.13
CA SER A 175 -2.51 -17.77 17.03
C SER A 175 -1.04 -17.41 17.26
N TYR A 176 -0.77 -16.40 18.10
CA TYR A 176 0.58 -16.03 18.51
C TYR A 176 1.03 -16.64 19.83
N LYS A 177 0.25 -17.56 20.42
CA LYS A 177 0.64 -18.23 21.65
C LYS A 177 1.91 -19.06 21.43
N PRO A 178 2.99 -18.80 22.19
CA PRO A 178 4.26 -19.48 21.97
C PRO A 178 4.15 -20.98 22.24
N THR A 179 4.78 -21.76 21.37
CA THR A 179 4.96 -23.21 21.53
C THR A 179 6.44 -23.52 21.79
N GLU A 180 6.74 -24.80 22.09
CA GLU A 180 8.14 -25.23 22.23
C GLU A 180 8.94 -25.03 20.94
N ASN A 181 8.27 -25.12 19.76
CA ASN A 181 8.88 -24.98 18.46
C ASN A 181 8.96 -23.52 17.99
N GLU A 182 8.20 -22.61 18.60
CA GLU A 182 8.08 -21.21 18.19
C GLU A 182 8.29 -20.22 19.37
N PRO A 183 9.39 -20.34 20.13
CA PRO A 183 9.63 -19.48 21.27
C PRO A 183 9.79 -18.00 20.92
N GLN A 184 10.11 -17.69 19.64
CA GLN A 184 10.21 -16.32 19.09
C GLN A 184 8.88 -15.56 19.10
N LEU A 185 7.74 -16.24 19.20
CA LEU A 185 6.42 -15.59 19.30
C LEU A 185 6.15 -15.00 20.69
N LYS A 186 6.91 -15.42 21.70
CA LYS A 186 6.69 -14.98 23.10
C LYS A 186 6.66 -13.46 23.27
N PRO A 187 7.58 -12.66 22.73
CA PRO A 187 7.52 -11.20 22.89
C PRO A 187 6.25 -10.58 22.28
N ILE A 188 5.81 -11.07 21.13
CA ILE A 188 4.57 -10.62 20.46
C ILE A 188 3.36 -10.95 21.36
N TYR A 189 3.24 -12.21 21.78
CA TYR A 189 2.14 -12.70 22.61
C TYR A 189 2.05 -11.91 23.93
N GLU A 190 3.17 -11.75 24.66
CA GLU A 190 3.19 -11.03 25.93
C GLU A 190 2.81 -9.55 25.75
N LEU A 191 3.19 -8.93 24.62
CA LEU A 191 2.80 -7.57 24.33
C LEU A 191 1.31 -7.48 24.03
N MET A 192 0.76 -8.34 23.16
CA MET A 192 -0.68 -8.39 22.85
C MET A 192 -1.51 -8.63 24.13
N LYS A 193 -1.05 -9.51 25.01
CA LYS A 193 -1.73 -9.83 26.26
C LYS A 193 -1.87 -8.66 27.24
N LYS A 194 -1.03 -7.64 27.15
CA LYS A 194 -1.16 -6.41 27.94
C LYS A 194 -2.31 -5.52 27.49
N TYR A 195 -2.76 -5.71 26.26
CA TYR A 195 -3.82 -4.94 25.63
C TYR A 195 -5.11 -5.76 25.38
N SER A 196 -5.16 -7.00 25.88
CA SER A 196 -6.30 -7.90 25.79
C SER A 196 -7.32 -7.67 26.91
#